data_ac081cfcfe384eace0fbb83411b6f326
#
_entry.id   ac081cfcfe384eace0fbb83411b6f326
#
_cell.length_a   1.000
_cell.length_b   1.000
_cell.length_c   1.000
_cell.angle_alpha   90.00
_cell.angle_beta   90.00
_cell.angle_gamma   90.00
#
_symmetry.space_group_name_H-M   'P 1'
#
loop_
_entity.id
_entity.type
_entity.pdbx_description
1 polymer ?
#
loop_
_entity_poly.entity_id
_entity_poly.type
_entity_poly.pdbx_seq_one_letter_code
_entity_poly.pdbx_strand_id
1 'polypeptide(L)'
;IMKLEEIIDISKTVGNSLFKDITYIWEVLPKIEDNIIDIGNSLDKDKYTMIEENIWVGNNTKIDKLSTIIAPCIIGENTEIRPGAYLRGNVIIGDNCVIGNSVEVKNSIIFDNSQIPHFNYVGDSILGYHSHLGAGVILSNLKNDESNIVIKGIDTNMIKLGSIIGNNVNIGSNSVLYPGTIIGCNTSIYPL
;
A
#
# COMPACT_ATOMS: atom_id res chain seq x y z
N ILE A 1 -8.74 -0.06 -20.77
CA ILE A 1 -7.95 -0.14 -19.51
C ILE A 1 -7.47 1.26 -19.24
N MET A 2 -7.66 1.75 -18.01
CA MET A 2 -7.16 3.06 -17.61
C MET A 2 -5.64 3.09 -17.68
N LYS A 3 -5.06 4.18 -18.16
CA LYS A 3 -3.62 4.38 -18.17
C LYS A 3 -3.12 4.57 -16.73
N LEU A 4 -1.85 4.26 -16.47
CA LEU A 4 -1.24 4.36 -15.14
C LEU A 4 -1.43 5.77 -14.54
N GLU A 5 -1.13 6.80 -15.31
CA GLU A 5 -1.26 8.22 -14.93
C GLU A 5 -2.70 8.68 -14.65
N GLU A 6 -3.71 7.92 -15.11
CA GLU A 6 -5.12 8.19 -14.82
C GLU A 6 -5.55 7.64 -13.46
N ILE A 7 -4.73 6.75 -12.88
CA ILE A 7 -5.05 6.08 -11.60
C ILE A 7 -4.19 6.65 -10.48
N ILE A 8 -2.87 6.77 -10.68
CA ILE A 8 -1.93 7.18 -9.63
C ILE A 8 -0.87 8.15 -10.18
N ASP A 9 -0.35 8.99 -9.29
CA ASP A 9 0.84 9.82 -9.52
C ASP A 9 2.06 9.14 -8.91
N ILE A 10 2.85 8.45 -9.72
CA ILE A 10 4.02 7.70 -9.27
C ILE A 10 5.12 8.57 -8.65
N SER A 11 5.08 9.89 -8.83
CA SER A 11 6.01 10.81 -8.16
C SER A 11 5.78 10.92 -6.65
N LYS A 12 4.67 10.39 -6.15
CA LYS A 12 4.23 10.43 -4.76
C LYS A 12 4.52 9.14 -3.99
N THR A 13 5.55 8.43 -4.40
CA THR A 13 6.06 7.27 -3.68
C THR A 13 7.55 7.09 -3.90
N VAL A 14 8.26 6.69 -2.88
CA VAL A 14 9.67 6.30 -2.95
C VAL A 14 9.87 5.02 -3.80
N GLY A 15 8.82 4.23 -3.97
CA GLY A 15 8.79 3.03 -4.81
C GLY A 15 8.56 3.28 -6.30
N ASN A 16 8.71 4.50 -6.80
CA ASN A 16 8.40 4.89 -8.18
C ASN A 16 9.12 4.05 -9.26
N SER A 17 10.33 3.57 -8.98
CA SER A 17 11.09 2.73 -9.91
C SER A 17 10.41 1.39 -10.23
N LEU A 18 9.55 0.88 -9.35
CA LEU A 18 8.79 -0.35 -9.56
C LEU A 18 7.80 -0.26 -10.71
N PHE A 19 7.35 0.96 -11.04
CA PHE A 19 6.36 1.22 -12.09
C PHE A 19 6.96 1.34 -13.49
N LYS A 20 8.26 1.11 -13.65
CA LYS A 20 8.91 1.05 -14.95
C LYS A 20 8.56 -0.25 -15.66
N ASP A 21 8.36 -0.16 -16.98
CA ASP A 21 8.17 -1.31 -17.87
C ASP A 21 7.03 -2.25 -17.45
N ILE A 22 5.94 -1.69 -16.91
CA ILE A 22 4.69 -2.40 -16.65
C ILE A 22 3.64 -2.07 -17.70
N THR A 23 2.83 -3.05 -18.04
CA THR A 23 1.66 -2.87 -18.92
C THR A 23 0.40 -2.60 -18.09
N TYR A 24 0.26 -3.32 -17.00
CA TYR A 24 -0.85 -3.21 -16.07
C TYR A 24 -0.37 -2.84 -14.68
N ILE A 25 -1.09 -1.96 -14.00
CA ILE A 25 -0.69 -1.42 -12.70
C ILE A 25 -0.47 -2.52 -11.64
N TRP A 26 -1.20 -3.62 -11.68
CA TRP A 26 -1.04 -4.73 -10.71
C TRP A 26 0.28 -5.48 -10.86
N GLU A 27 0.96 -5.37 -12.00
CA GLU A 27 2.26 -6.03 -12.25
C GLU A 27 3.37 -5.49 -11.33
N VAL A 28 3.14 -4.36 -10.67
CA VAL A 28 4.09 -3.80 -9.71
C VAL A 28 4.17 -4.61 -8.41
N LEU A 29 3.09 -5.28 -8.01
CA LEU A 29 3.02 -5.97 -6.72
C LEU A 29 4.01 -7.13 -6.59
N PRO A 30 4.16 -8.03 -7.58
CA PRO A 30 5.22 -9.06 -7.54
C PRO A 30 6.63 -8.48 -7.53
N LYS A 31 6.83 -7.29 -8.13
CA LYS A 31 8.16 -6.65 -8.16
C LYS A 31 8.63 -6.11 -6.81
N ILE A 32 7.74 -5.95 -5.83
CA ILE A 32 8.12 -5.41 -4.51
C ILE A 32 9.17 -6.32 -3.87
N GLU A 33 8.91 -7.62 -3.79
CA GLU A 33 9.80 -8.59 -3.13
C GLU A 33 11.21 -8.56 -3.71
N ASP A 34 11.33 -8.51 -5.04
CA ASP A 34 12.62 -8.57 -5.74
C ASP A 34 13.42 -7.27 -5.66
N ASN A 35 12.78 -6.14 -5.37
CA ASN A 35 13.40 -4.81 -5.52
C ASN A 35 13.42 -3.96 -4.25
N ILE A 36 12.62 -4.27 -3.23
CA ILE A 36 12.46 -3.41 -2.05
C ILE A 36 13.78 -3.20 -1.28
N ILE A 37 14.65 -4.21 -1.25
CA ILE A 37 15.95 -4.12 -0.59
C ILE A 37 16.87 -3.16 -1.34
N ASP A 38 16.92 -3.23 -2.67
CA ASP A 38 17.72 -2.33 -3.49
C ASP A 38 17.19 -0.89 -3.41
N ILE A 39 15.88 -0.70 -3.41
CA ILE A 39 15.26 0.61 -3.18
C ILE A 39 15.68 1.14 -1.82
N GLY A 40 15.55 0.36 -0.74
CA GLY A 40 15.92 0.73 0.61
C GLY A 40 17.40 1.13 0.72
N ASN A 41 18.30 0.35 0.13
CA ASN A 41 19.72 0.63 0.12
C ASN A 41 20.11 1.89 -0.69
N SER A 42 19.29 2.29 -1.63
CA SER A 42 19.50 3.49 -2.47
C SER A 42 18.92 4.77 -1.87
N LEU A 43 18.18 4.68 -0.75
CA LEU A 43 17.57 5.83 -0.09
C LEU A 43 18.62 6.83 0.40
N ASP A 44 18.24 8.10 0.38
CA ASP A 44 19.03 9.20 0.93
C ASP A 44 19.29 9.00 2.44
N LYS A 45 20.52 8.81 2.82
CA LYS A 45 20.96 8.54 4.21
C LYS A 45 20.76 9.74 5.13
N ASP A 46 20.60 10.95 4.60
CA ASP A 46 20.25 12.12 5.38
C ASP A 46 18.76 12.16 5.75
N LYS A 47 17.94 11.39 5.04
CA LYS A 47 16.48 11.31 5.23
C LYS A 47 16.02 10.01 5.84
N TYR A 48 16.72 8.91 5.60
CA TYR A 48 16.31 7.57 6.03
C TYR A 48 17.36 6.90 6.88
N THR A 49 16.91 6.23 7.93
CA THR A 49 17.75 5.38 8.79
C THR A 49 17.25 3.93 8.70
N MET A 50 18.16 2.98 8.53
CA MET A 50 17.88 1.57 8.69
C MET A 50 17.88 1.24 10.18
N ILE A 51 16.70 1.05 10.78
CA ILE A 51 16.53 0.82 12.23
C ILE A 51 16.74 -0.64 12.63
N GLU A 52 16.44 -1.56 11.74
CA GLU A 52 16.71 -3.00 11.80
C GLU A 52 17.08 -3.46 10.39
N GLU A 53 17.61 -4.68 10.24
CA GLU A 53 17.97 -5.23 8.94
C GLU A 53 16.78 -5.18 7.97
N ASN A 54 16.99 -4.48 6.84
CA ASN A 54 15.97 -4.26 5.79
C ASN A 54 14.69 -3.54 6.27
N ILE A 55 14.77 -2.71 7.30
CA ILE A 55 13.69 -1.80 7.73
C ILE A 55 14.22 -0.37 7.71
N TRP A 56 13.80 0.44 6.75
CA TRP A 56 14.19 1.85 6.58
C TRP A 56 13.06 2.78 6.99
N VAL A 57 13.40 3.78 7.78
CA VAL A 57 12.43 4.73 8.34
C VAL A 57 12.89 6.15 8.07
N GLY A 58 12.01 6.95 7.51
CA GLY A 58 12.22 8.36 7.23
C GLY A 58 12.23 9.26 8.47
N ASN A 59 12.87 10.41 8.35
CA ASN A 59 12.98 11.39 9.43
C ASN A 59 11.62 11.78 10.01
N ASN A 60 11.56 12.06 11.31
CA ASN A 60 10.39 12.46 12.08
C ASN A 60 9.24 11.45 12.09
N THR A 61 9.44 10.25 11.59
CA THR A 61 8.45 9.18 11.65
C THR A 61 8.34 8.62 13.06
N LYS A 62 7.12 8.42 13.52
CA LYS A 62 6.81 7.90 14.85
C LYS A 62 6.31 6.47 14.75
N ILE A 63 7.01 5.56 15.41
CA ILE A 63 6.62 4.15 15.49
C ILE A 63 6.29 3.82 16.94
N ASP A 64 5.05 3.41 17.20
CA ASP A 64 4.67 2.98 18.54
C ASP A 64 5.29 1.62 18.88
N LYS A 65 5.71 1.48 20.13
CA LYS A 65 6.38 0.27 20.64
C LYS A 65 5.49 -1.00 20.63
N LEU A 66 4.18 -0.84 20.51
CA LEU A 66 3.21 -1.93 20.41
C LEU A 66 2.88 -2.30 18.97
N SER A 67 3.52 -1.66 17.99
CA SER A 67 3.43 -2.08 16.59
C SER A 67 4.42 -3.20 16.29
N THR A 68 4.14 -3.96 15.24
CA THR A 68 5.03 -5.02 14.74
C THR A 68 5.36 -4.77 13.29
N ILE A 69 6.66 -4.72 12.99
CA ILE A 69 7.16 -4.50 11.62
C ILE A 69 8.04 -5.68 11.24
N ILE A 70 7.68 -6.37 10.16
CA ILE A 70 8.44 -7.46 9.57
C ILE A 70 9.16 -6.94 8.34
N ALA A 71 10.46 -7.21 8.25
CA ALA A 71 11.27 -6.88 7.08
C ALA A 71 10.84 -7.68 5.82
N PRO A 72 11.11 -7.17 4.60
CA PRO A 72 11.59 -5.84 4.33
C PRO A 72 10.48 -4.79 4.38
N CYS A 73 10.80 -3.58 4.85
CA CYS A 73 9.82 -2.50 4.98
C CYS A 73 10.49 -1.12 4.79
N ILE A 74 9.83 -0.25 4.04
CA ILE A 74 10.22 1.17 3.89
C ILE A 74 9.07 2.03 4.41
N ILE A 75 9.37 2.96 5.31
CA ILE A 75 8.40 3.90 5.88
C ILE A 75 8.94 5.31 5.65
N GLY A 76 8.17 6.16 4.98
CA GLY A 76 8.53 7.53 4.64
C GLY A 76 8.70 8.48 5.82
N GLU A 77 8.98 9.74 5.51
CA GLU A 77 9.18 10.81 6.50
C GLU A 77 7.84 11.26 7.10
N ASN A 78 7.86 11.75 8.34
CA ASN A 78 6.70 12.32 9.05
C ASN A 78 5.48 11.40 9.12
N THR A 79 5.67 10.10 9.03
CA THR A 79 4.63 9.07 9.06
C THR A 79 4.37 8.61 10.50
N GLU A 80 3.18 8.17 10.79
CA GLU A 80 2.78 7.68 12.11
C GLU A 80 2.33 6.22 12.04
N ILE A 81 3.04 5.33 12.74
CA ILE A 81 2.67 3.92 12.94
C ILE A 81 2.15 3.77 14.37
N ARG A 82 0.86 3.53 14.51
CA ARG A 82 0.14 3.54 15.79
C ARG A 82 0.16 2.18 16.50
N PRO A 83 -0.25 2.14 17.78
CA PRO A 83 -0.29 0.88 18.55
C PRO A 83 -1.08 -0.22 17.85
N GLY A 84 -0.52 -1.42 17.82
CA GLY A 84 -1.16 -2.60 17.24
C GLY A 84 -1.15 -2.68 15.71
N ALA A 85 -0.51 -1.73 15.03
CA ALA A 85 -0.26 -1.86 13.59
C ALA A 85 0.66 -3.07 13.31
N TYR A 86 0.35 -3.83 12.26
CA TYR A 86 1.11 -4.99 11.85
C TYR A 86 1.52 -4.91 10.38
N LEU A 87 2.79 -4.60 10.12
CA LEU A 87 3.39 -4.55 8.78
C LEU A 87 4.08 -5.89 8.51
N ARG A 88 3.60 -6.64 7.52
CA ARG A 88 3.98 -8.05 7.30
C ARG A 88 5.06 -8.27 6.24
N GLY A 89 5.87 -7.27 5.96
CA GLY A 89 6.91 -7.37 4.94
C GLY A 89 6.45 -7.05 3.53
N ASN A 90 7.43 -6.73 2.68
CA ASN A 90 7.21 -6.25 1.33
C ASN A 90 6.28 -5.01 1.30
N VAL A 91 6.49 -4.08 2.24
CA VAL A 91 5.63 -2.91 2.44
C VAL A 91 6.41 -1.64 2.20
N ILE A 92 5.88 -0.77 1.34
CA ILE A 92 6.39 0.58 1.09
C ILE A 92 5.31 1.57 1.49
N ILE A 93 5.61 2.41 2.48
CA ILE A 93 4.73 3.48 2.97
C ILE A 93 5.39 4.81 2.69
N GLY A 94 4.65 5.74 2.11
CA GLY A 94 5.11 7.07 1.77
C GLY A 94 5.22 8.03 2.95
N ASP A 95 5.43 9.29 2.62
CA ASP A 95 5.55 10.39 3.58
C ASP A 95 4.19 10.85 4.10
N ASN A 96 4.16 11.40 5.31
CA ASN A 96 2.96 11.98 5.95
C ASN A 96 1.76 11.02 6.01
N CYS A 97 2.02 9.73 6.13
CA CYS A 97 0.98 8.71 6.22
C CYS A 97 0.58 8.42 7.67
N VAL A 98 -0.58 7.82 7.85
CA VAL A 98 -1.02 7.25 9.12
C VAL A 98 -1.39 5.80 8.93
N ILE A 99 -0.72 4.90 9.65
CA ILE A 99 -1.09 3.50 9.79
C ILE A 99 -1.55 3.30 11.23
N GLY A 100 -2.85 3.15 11.37
CA GLY A 100 -3.50 3.26 12.66
C GLY A 100 -3.56 1.98 13.48
N ASN A 101 -4.37 2.05 14.53
CA ASN A 101 -4.54 0.95 15.46
C ASN A 101 -5.12 -0.30 14.78
N SER A 102 -4.48 -1.44 15.01
CA SER A 102 -4.91 -2.75 14.50
C SER A 102 -5.10 -2.78 12.97
N VAL A 103 -4.26 -2.05 12.27
CA VAL A 103 -4.17 -2.10 10.81
C VAL A 103 -3.13 -3.13 10.40
N GLU A 104 -3.51 -4.04 9.52
CA GLU A 104 -2.59 -4.99 8.91
C GLU A 104 -2.29 -4.61 7.47
N VAL A 105 -1.00 -4.49 7.13
CA VAL A 105 -0.52 -4.20 5.76
C VAL A 105 0.47 -5.28 5.33
N LYS A 106 0.31 -5.79 4.12
CA LYS A 106 1.16 -6.85 3.56
C LYS A 106 1.34 -6.66 2.07
N ASN A 107 2.59 -6.77 1.58
CA ASN A 107 2.92 -6.73 0.14
C ASN A 107 2.17 -5.61 -0.60
N SER A 108 2.36 -4.37 -0.16
CA SER A 108 1.54 -3.23 -0.59
C SER A 108 2.37 -1.95 -0.70
N ILE A 109 1.90 -1.04 -1.54
CA ILE A 109 2.46 0.30 -1.69
C ILE A 109 1.41 1.32 -1.26
N ILE A 110 1.72 2.08 -0.22
CA ILE A 110 0.91 3.19 0.30
C ILE A 110 1.61 4.49 -0.09
N PHE A 111 0.96 5.29 -0.90
CA PHE A 111 1.50 6.57 -1.39
C PHE A 111 1.42 7.66 -0.32
N ASP A 112 2.16 8.75 -0.55
CA ASP A 112 2.24 9.87 0.38
C ASP A 112 0.87 10.43 0.78
N ASN A 113 0.78 10.99 1.98
CA ASN A 113 -0.40 11.63 2.57
C ASN A 113 -1.63 10.72 2.74
N SER A 114 -1.47 9.41 2.66
CA SER A 114 -2.58 8.47 2.78
C SER A 114 -2.83 8.05 4.23
N GLN A 115 -4.09 7.76 4.56
CA GLN A 115 -4.49 7.43 5.91
C GLN A 115 -5.26 6.12 5.97
N ILE A 116 -4.78 5.20 6.82
CA ILE A 116 -5.39 3.90 7.12
C ILE A 116 -5.51 3.81 8.65
N PRO A 117 -6.49 4.51 9.27
CA PRO A 117 -6.42 4.82 10.70
C PRO A 117 -6.89 3.73 11.66
N HIS A 118 -7.78 2.80 11.28
CA HIS A 118 -8.44 1.93 12.24
C HIS A 118 -8.91 0.59 11.67
N PHE A 119 -8.42 -0.53 12.24
CA PHE A 119 -8.98 -1.87 12.02
C PHE A 119 -9.10 -2.25 10.54
N ASN A 120 -8.09 -1.96 9.75
CA ASN A 120 -8.11 -2.20 8.32
C ASN A 120 -7.25 -3.41 7.95
N TYR A 121 -7.60 -4.05 6.83
CA TYR A 121 -6.72 -4.99 6.17
C TYR A 121 -6.37 -4.51 4.77
N VAL A 122 -5.06 -4.42 4.50
CA VAL A 122 -4.51 -3.98 3.21
C VAL A 122 -3.48 -5.01 2.76
N GLY A 123 -3.90 -5.95 1.97
CA GLY A 123 -3.04 -7.00 1.42
C GLY A 123 -2.94 -6.93 -0.10
N ASP A 124 -1.72 -7.08 -0.63
CA ASP A 124 -1.45 -7.13 -2.07
C ASP A 124 -2.15 -5.99 -2.82
N SER A 125 -1.98 -4.75 -2.32
CA SER A 125 -2.76 -3.59 -2.73
C SER A 125 -1.89 -2.36 -2.99
N ILE A 126 -2.45 -1.42 -3.75
CA ILE A 126 -1.88 -0.10 -3.97
C ILE A 126 -2.89 0.94 -3.48
N LEU A 127 -2.46 1.83 -2.60
CA LEU A 127 -3.25 2.97 -2.13
C LEU A 127 -2.60 4.27 -2.61
N GLY A 128 -3.27 4.96 -3.52
CA GLY A 128 -2.78 6.18 -4.17
C GLY A 128 -2.67 7.37 -3.22
N TYR A 129 -2.04 8.42 -3.72
CA TYR A 129 -1.75 9.66 -2.99
C TYR A 129 -3.02 10.27 -2.37
N HIS A 130 -2.90 10.72 -1.11
CA HIS A 130 -3.94 11.44 -0.37
C HIS A 130 -5.28 10.68 -0.32
N SER A 131 -5.21 9.35 -0.15
CA SER A 131 -6.40 8.51 -0.04
C SER A 131 -6.64 8.09 1.41
N HIS A 132 -7.90 7.81 1.75
CA HIS A 132 -8.33 7.49 3.10
C HIS A 132 -9.21 6.24 3.13
N LEU A 133 -8.88 5.31 4.01
CA LEU A 133 -9.72 4.17 4.33
C LEU A 133 -10.43 4.41 5.67
N GLY A 134 -11.75 4.44 5.67
CA GLY A 134 -12.52 4.50 6.90
C GLY A 134 -12.30 3.29 7.81
N ALA A 135 -12.73 3.37 9.05
CA ALA A 135 -12.57 2.28 10.02
C ALA A 135 -13.20 0.97 9.51
N GLY A 136 -12.49 -0.15 9.66
CA GLY A 136 -12.98 -1.46 9.26
C GLY A 136 -13.02 -1.74 7.77
N VAL A 137 -12.44 -0.88 6.93
CA VAL A 137 -12.32 -1.17 5.49
C VAL A 137 -11.37 -2.34 5.28
N ILE A 138 -11.82 -3.30 4.47
CA ILE A 138 -11.05 -4.50 4.11
C ILE A 138 -10.81 -4.53 2.61
N LEU A 139 -9.54 -4.57 2.21
CA LEU A 139 -9.15 -4.84 0.84
C LEU A 139 -8.88 -6.35 0.71
N SER A 140 -9.94 -7.10 0.38
CA SER A 140 -9.83 -8.56 0.23
C SER A 140 -8.92 -8.91 -0.94
N ASN A 141 -8.00 -9.84 -0.75
CA ASN A 141 -6.97 -10.17 -1.73
C ASN A 141 -7.00 -11.60 -2.28
N LEU A 142 -7.92 -12.44 -1.79
CA LEU A 142 -8.05 -13.85 -2.19
C LEU A 142 -9.51 -14.17 -2.47
N LYS A 143 -9.78 -14.83 -3.58
CA LYS A 143 -11.11 -15.38 -3.88
C LYS A 143 -11.33 -16.70 -3.14
N ASN A 144 -12.59 -17.03 -2.87
CA ASN A 144 -12.95 -18.26 -2.14
C ASN A 144 -12.56 -19.55 -2.88
N ASP A 145 -12.51 -19.50 -4.21
CA ASP A 145 -12.14 -20.63 -5.07
C ASP A 145 -10.64 -20.68 -5.39
N GLU A 146 -9.85 -19.74 -4.84
CA GLU A 146 -8.41 -19.61 -5.05
C GLU A 146 -7.99 -19.56 -6.53
N SER A 147 -8.90 -19.23 -7.43
CA SER A 147 -8.59 -19.05 -8.84
C SER A 147 -7.89 -17.71 -9.10
N ASN A 148 -7.22 -17.58 -10.23
CA ASN A 148 -6.63 -16.32 -10.65
C ASN A 148 -7.67 -15.19 -10.66
N ILE A 149 -7.18 -13.99 -10.31
CA ILE A 149 -8.01 -12.80 -10.36
C ILE A 149 -8.02 -12.28 -11.80
N VAL A 150 -9.23 -12.01 -12.31
CA VAL A 150 -9.46 -11.50 -13.66
C VAL A 150 -10.01 -10.09 -13.58
N ILE A 151 -9.36 -9.14 -14.26
CA ILE A 151 -9.77 -7.74 -14.32
C ILE A 151 -10.17 -7.38 -15.74
N LYS A 152 -11.44 -7.03 -15.95
CA LYS A 152 -11.98 -6.69 -17.29
C LYS A 152 -11.62 -7.72 -18.37
N GLY A 153 -11.70 -9.00 -18.04
CA GLY A 153 -11.42 -10.10 -18.98
C GLY A 153 -9.94 -10.44 -19.13
N ILE A 154 -9.03 -9.74 -18.43
CA ILE A 154 -7.60 -10.02 -18.45
C ILE A 154 -7.25 -10.84 -17.21
N ASP A 155 -6.69 -12.04 -17.43
CA ASP A 155 -6.12 -12.84 -16.35
C ASP A 155 -4.85 -12.15 -15.84
N THR A 156 -4.83 -11.85 -14.53
CA THR A 156 -3.67 -11.21 -13.90
C THR A 156 -2.53 -12.18 -13.63
N ASN A 157 -2.74 -13.47 -13.78
CA ASN A 157 -1.86 -14.56 -13.34
C ASN A 157 -1.55 -14.51 -11.84
N MET A 158 -2.40 -13.86 -11.06
CA MET A 158 -2.25 -13.70 -9.61
C MET A 158 -3.43 -14.32 -8.88
N ILE A 159 -3.16 -15.22 -7.94
CA ILE A 159 -4.15 -15.76 -7.01
C ILE A 159 -4.47 -14.75 -5.91
N LYS A 160 -3.47 -13.93 -5.53
CA LYS A 160 -3.63 -12.87 -4.54
C LYS A 160 -3.42 -11.50 -5.17
N LEU A 161 -4.47 -10.70 -5.15
CA LEU A 161 -4.48 -9.32 -5.57
C LEU A 161 -5.61 -8.61 -4.82
N GLY A 162 -5.27 -7.63 -4.02
CA GLY A 162 -6.24 -6.82 -3.28
C GLY A 162 -6.88 -5.76 -4.18
N SER A 163 -6.71 -4.52 -3.82
CA SER A 163 -7.31 -3.40 -4.55
C SER A 163 -6.28 -2.40 -5.02
N ILE A 164 -6.59 -1.74 -6.11
CA ILE A 164 -5.83 -0.59 -6.61
C ILE A 164 -6.70 0.65 -6.45
N ILE A 165 -6.29 1.49 -5.52
CA ILE A 165 -7.01 2.70 -5.13
C ILE A 165 -6.28 3.90 -5.73
N GLY A 166 -6.98 4.70 -6.51
CA GLY A 166 -6.44 5.91 -7.14
C GLY A 166 -6.16 7.04 -6.14
N ASN A 167 -5.68 8.16 -6.67
CA ASN A 167 -5.40 9.34 -5.85
C ASN A 167 -6.70 10.00 -5.35
N ASN A 168 -6.65 10.62 -4.16
CA ASN A 168 -7.77 11.36 -3.55
C ASN A 168 -9.06 10.53 -3.42
N VAL A 169 -8.93 9.25 -3.07
CA VAL A 169 -10.07 8.36 -2.86
C VAL A 169 -10.42 8.29 -1.38
N ASN A 170 -11.71 8.38 -1.06
CA ASN A 170 -12.23 8.17 0.28
C ASN A 170 -13.14 6.94 0.31
N ILE A 171 -12.82 5.97 1.15
CA ILE A 171 -13.62 4.76 1.31
C ILE A 171 -14.27 4.77 2.69
N GLY A 172 -15.59 4.73 2.71
CA GLY A 172 -16.39 4.77 3.92
C GLY A 172 -16.21 3.53 4.80
N SER A 173 -16.44 3.70 6.09
CA SER A 173 -16.23 2.67 7.12
C SER A 173 -16.98 1.37 6.80
N ASN A 174 -16.36 0.24 7.18
CA ASN A 174 -16.88 -1.12 7.00
C ASN A 174 -17.12 -1.55 5.54
N SER A 175 -16.60 -0.81 4.56
CA SER A 175 -16.61 -1.27 3.17
C SER A 175 -15.65 -2.43 2.97
N VAL A 176 -16.09 -3.44 2.23
CA VAL A 176 -15.26 -4.57 1.82
C VAL A 176 -15.12 -4.55 0.31
N LEU A 177 -13.87 -4.47 -0.17
CA LEU A 177 -13.59 -4.50 -1.60
C LEU A 177 -13.20 -5.92 -2.03
N TYR A 178 -13.78 -6.35 -3.14
CA TYR A 178 -13.50 -7.65 -3.73
C TYR A 178 -12.09 -7.68 -4.36
N PRO A 179 -11.39 -8.83 -4.37
CA PRO A 179 -10.09 -9.00 -4.99
C PRO A 179 -10.05 -8.49 -6.44
N GLY A 180 -9.04 -7.69 -6.77
CA GLY A 180 -8.87 -7.08 -8.08
C GLY A 180 -9.73 -5.83 -8.33
N THR A 181 -10.32 -5.23 -7.30
CA THR A 181 -11.06 -3.96 -7.43
C THR A 181 -10.10 -2.81 -7.79
N ILE A 182 -10.48 -2.04 -8.81
CA ILE A 182 -9.78 -0.80 -9.19
C ILE A 182 -10.72 0.38 -8.99
N ILE A 183 -10.30 1.38 -8.21
CA ILE A 183 -11.05 2.60 -7.96
C ILE A 183 -10.28 3.78 -8.57
N GLY A 184 -10.92 4.52 -9.45
CA GLY A 184 -10.34 5.70 -10.10
C GLY A 184 -10.15 6.88 -9.13
N CYS A 185 -9.33 7.85 -9.53
CA CYS A 185 -9.06 9.05 -8.75
C CYS A 185 -10.33 9.82 -8.37
N ASN A 186 -10.26 10.55 -7.26
CA ASN A 186 -11.30 11.47 -6.78
C ASN A 186 -12.66 10.79 -6.54
N THR A 187 -12.65 9.50 -6.19
CA THR A 187 -13.86 8.72 -5.92
C THR A 187 -14.15 8.67 -4.42
N SER A 188 -15.42 8.77 -4.07
CA SER A 188 -15.91 8.52 -2.70
C SER A 188 -16.83 7.31 -2.70
N ILE A 189 -16.54 6.35 -1.83
CA ILE A 189 -17.39 5.21 -1.54
C ILE A 189 -18.03 5.45 -0.17
N TYR A 190 -19.35 5.42 -0.11
CA TYR A 190 -20.07 5.62 1.14
C TYR A 190 -20.05 4.35 2.01
N PRO A 191 -20.16 4.49 3.34
CA PRO A 191 -20.32 3.35 4.24
C PRO A 191 -21.54 2.52 3.87
N LEU A 192 -21.44 1.22 4.08
CA LEU A 192 -22.57 0.30 3.89
C LEU A 192 -23.49 0.27 5.11
#